data_ddc757867f493c70ea538958edeff7d5
#
_entry.id   ddc757867f493c70ea538958edeff7d5
#
_cell.length_a   1.000
_cell.length_b   1.000
_cell.length_c   1.000
_cell.angle_alpha   90.00
_cell.angle_beta   90.00
_cell.angle_gamma   90.00
#
_symmetry.space_group_name_H-M   'P 1'
#
loop_
_entity.id
_entity.type
_entity.pdbx_description
1 polymer ?
#
loop_
_entity_poly.entity_id
_entity_poly.type
_entity_poly.pdbx_seq_one_letter_code
_entity_poly.pdbx_strand_id
1 'polypeptide(L)' 'MLEGKELEMYHAENKNVKVTLTDGEILEGYCREFSCEYDNDPEEASITLQDPVQAKTGKTLNQSTEIFEHEIEKIEYKN' A
#
# COMPACT_ATOMS: atom_id res chain seq x y z
N MET A 1 -13.66 13.74 -3.10
CA MET A 1 -14.19 12.69 -2.22
C MET A 1 -13.52 11.35 -2.56
N LEU A 2 -13.05 10.64 -1.53
CA LEU A 2 -12.41 9.35 -1.74
C LEU A 2 -13.44 8.27 -1.98
N GLU A 3 -13.15 7.36 -2.90
CA GLU A 3 -14.02 6.23 -3.16
C GLU A 3 -13.23 5.10 -3.80
N GLY A 4 -13.80 3.89 -3.77
CA GLY A 4 -13.19 2.73 -4.37
C GLY A 4 -11.84 2.41 -3.74
N LYS A 5 -10.84 2.12 -4.57
CA LYS A 5 -9.53 1.72 -4.11
C LYS A 5 -8.84 2.81 -3.30
N GLU A 6 -9.04 4.06 -3.68
CA GLU A 6 -8.41 5.16 -2.96
C GLU A 6 -8.94 5.24 -1.53
N LEU A 7 -10.23 4.98 -1.33
CA LEU A 7 -10.80 4.95 0.01
C LEU A 7 -10.20 3.81 0.84
N GLU A 8 -9.98 2.65 0.21
CA GLU A 8 -9.35 1.53 0.88
C GLU A 8 -7.92 1.88 1.31
N MET A 9 -7.19 2.60 0.46
CA MET A 9 -5.85 3.04 0.77
C MET A 9 -5.85 4.01 1.95
N TYR A 10 -6.80 4.92 1.97
CA TYR A 10 -6.94 5.87 3.07
C TYR A 10 -7.18 5.15 4.39
N HIS A 11 -8.05 4.14 4.38
CA HIS A 11 -8.36 3.38 5.57
C HIS A 11 -7.19 2.49 6.02
N ALA A 12 -6.24 2.23 5.12
CA ALA A 12 -5.07 1.41 5.45
C ALA A 12 -4.07 2.14 6.33
N GLU A 13 -4.10 3.46 6.34
CA GLU A 13 -3.15 4.24 7.12
C GLU A 13 -3.19 3.85 8.59
N ASN A 14 -2.01 3.62 9.17
CA ASN A 14 -1.84 3.21 10.56
C ASN A 14 -2.38 1.81 10.84
N LYS A 15 -2.41 0.94 9.84
CA LYS A 15 -2.85 -0.45 10.00
C LYS A 15 -1.86 -1.40 9.34
N ASN A 16 -1.87 -2.64 9.83
CA ASN A 16 -1.13 -3.70 9.15
C ASN A 16 -1.98 -4.19 7.99
N VAL A 17 -1.39 -4.25 6.81
CA VAL A 17 -2.13 -4.61 5.60
C VAL A 17 -1.36 -5.61 4.76
N LYS A 18 -2.12 -6.28 3.90
CA LYS A 18 -1.58 -7.16 2.88
C LYS A 18 -2.04 -6.61 1.55
N VAL A 19 -1.07 -6.18 0.73
CA VAL A 19 -1.36 -5.54 -0.56
C VAL A 19 -0.98 -6.48 -1.69
N THR A 20 -1.95 -6.76 -2.56
CA THR A 20 -1.70 -7.55 -3.77
C THR A 20 -1.49 -6.57 -4.91
N LEU A 21 -0.35 -6.70 -5.58
CA LEU A 21 0.00 -5.82 -6.68
C LEU A 21 -0.45 -6.41 -8.01
N THR A 22 -0.58 -5.53 -9.01
CA THR A 22 -1.08 -5.95 -10.33
C THR A 22 -0.15 -6.92 -11.04
N ASP A 23 1.14 -6.97 -10.65
CA ASP A 23 2.08 -7.92 -11.23
C ASP A 23 2.08 -9.26 -10.50
N GLY A 24 1.20 -9.43 -9.51
CA GLY A 24 1.10 -10.66 -8.75
C GLY A 24 1.90 -10.69 -7.46
N GLU A 25 2.72 -9.69 -7.21
CA GLU A 25 3.48 -9.64 -5.97
C GLU A 25 2.57 -9.28 -4.81
N ILE A 26 2.86 -9.83 -3.64
CA ILE A 26 2.08 -9.56 -2.43
C ILE A 26 3.04 -9.05 -1.35
N LEU A 27 2.73 -7.86 -0.82
CA LEU A 27 3.53 -7.25 0.25
C LEU A 27 2.67 -7.13 1.51
N GLU A 28 3.26 -7.49 2.66
CA GLU A 28 2.60 -7.35 3.95
C GLU A 28 3.43 -6.44 4.83
N GLY A 29 2.78 -5.50 5.50
CA GLY A 29 3.49 -4.62 6.38
C GLY A 29 2.58 -3.58 7.01
N TYR A 30 3.20 -2.71 7.81
CA TYR A 30 2.49 -1.62 8.47
C TYR A 30 2.43 -0.43 7.53
N CYS A 31 1.22 0.04 7.25
CA CYS A 31 1.04 1.22 6.40
C CYS A 31 1.21 2.46 7.28
N ARG A 32 2.34 3.12 7.14
CA ARG A 32 2.66 4.26 7.98
C ARG A 32 2.07 5.56 7.47
N GLU A 33 1.73 5.63 6.19
CA GLU A 33 1.30 6.89 5.62
C GLU A 33 0.44 6.66 4.38
N PHE A 34 -0.58 7.50 4.22
CA PHE A 34 -1.37 7.60 3.00
C PHE A 34 -1.15 9.01 2.44
N SER A 35 -0.83 9.10 1.16
CA SER A 35 -0.70 10.36 0.46
C SER A 35 -1.79 10.46 -0.59
N CYS A 36 -2.59 11.54 -0.55
CA CYS A 36 -3.65 11.69 -1.53
C CYS A 36 -3.07 12.16 -2.86
N GLU A 37 -3.90 12.05 -3.91
CA GLU A 37 -3.42 12.34 -5.26
C GLU A 37 -2.87 13.75 -5.44
N TYR A 38 -3.39 14.71 -4.69
CA TYR A 38 -2.98 16.10 -4.83
C TYR A 38 -1.60 16.39 -4.22
N ASP A 39 -1.10 15.47 -3.40
CA ASP A 39 0.19 15.66 -2.74
C ASP A 39 1.33 14.98 -3.48
N ASN A 40 1.04 14.29 -4.56
CA ASN A 40 2.03 13.52 -5.32
C ASN A 40 2.26 14.07 -6.72
N ASP A 41 3.40 13.74 -7.26
CA ASP A 41 3.75 14.05 -8.64
C ASP A 41 4.28 12.74 -9.26
N PRO A 42 3.52 12.07 -10.14
CA PRO A 42 2.23 12.51 -10.71
C PRO A 42 1.09 12.47 -9.69
N GLU A 43 0.00 13.13 -10.03
CA GLU A 43 -1.15 13.21 -9.13
C GLU A 43 -1.85 11.86 -9.04
N GLU A 44 -1.41 11.06 -8.08
CA GLU A 44 -1.95 9.73 -7.87
C GLU A 44 -1.78 9.38 -6.39
N ALA A 45 -2.82 8.80 -5.78
CA ALA A 45 -2.75 8.41 -4.38
C ALA A 45 -1.72 7.29 -4.19
N SER A 46 -1.09 7.27 -3.03
CA SER A 46 -0.11 6.24 -2.69
C SER A 46 -0.17 5.90 -1.22
N ILE A 47 0.36 4.72 -0.88
CA ILE A 47 0.56 4.34 0.52
C ILE A 47 2.02 3.95 0.70
N THR A 48 2.52 4.11 1.92
CA THR A 48 3.89 3.75 2.24
C THR A 48 3.86 2.65 3.31
N LEU A 49 4.46 1.50 2.97
CA LEU A 49 4.58 0.40 3.92
C LEU A 49 5.97 0.45 4.55
N GLN A 50 6.01 0.30 5.88
CA GLN A 50 7.25 0.29 6.62
C GLN A 50 7.83 -1.12 6.64
N ASP A 51 9.01 -1.30 6.04
CA ASP A 51 9.73 -2.58 6.01
C ASP A 51 8.81 -3.76 5.64
N PRO A 52 8.14 -3.70 4.47
CA PRO A 52 7.19 -4.76 4.12
C PRO A 52 7.88 -6.08 3.84
N VAL A 53 7.12 -7.17 4.00
CA VAL A 53 7.59 -8.52 3.74
C VAL A 53 6.92 -9.04 2.48
N GLN A 54 7.72 -9.65 1.59
CA GLN A 54 7.17 -10.29 0.39
C GLN A 54 6.52 -11.59 0.84
N ALA A 55 5.19 -11.66 0.76
CA ALA A 55 4.44 -12.78 1.31
C ALA A 55 4.82 -14.13 0.67
N LYS A 56 5.16 -14.12 -0.62
CA LYS A 56 5.47 -15.35 -1.33
C LYS A 56 6.82 -15.94 -0.95
N THR A 57 7.79 -15.11 -0.59
CA THR A 57 9.14 -15.55 -0.29
C THR A 57 9.51 -15.40 1.17
N GLY A 58 8.77 -14.59 1.91
CA GLY A 58 9.09 -14.29 3.30
C GLY A 58 10.23 -13.30 3.46
N LYS A 59 10.71 -12.75 2.36
CA LYS A 59 11.85 -11.83 2.40
C LYS A 59 11.39 -10.44 2.82
N THR A 60 12.09 -9.86 3.79
CA THR A 60 11.81 -8.51 4.26
C THR A 60 12.55 -7.49 3.41
N LEU A 61 11.82 -6.46 2.98
CA LEU A 61 12.43 -5.31 2.32
C LEU A 61 12.84 -4.35 3.41
N ASN A 62 14.14 -4.08 3.55
CA ASN A 62 14.65 -3.29 4.67
C ASN A 62 14.56 -1.79 4.43
N GLN A 63 13.43 -1.35 3.90
CA GLN A 63 13.20 0.06 3.64
C GLN A 63 11.71 0.31 3.44
N SER A 64 11.29 1.55 3.68
CA SER A 64 9.92 1.94 3.42
C SER A 64 9.66 1.90 1.92
N THR A 65 8.51 1.38 1.52
CA THR A 65 8.16 1.19 0.12
C THR A 65 6.88 1.95 -0.18
N GLU A 66 6.92 2.83 -1.16
CA GLU A 66 5.75 3.56 -1.60
C GLU A 66 5.07 2.80 -2.73
N ILE A 67 3.74 2.64 -2.63
CA ILE A 67 2.96 1.91 -3.62
C ILE A 67 1.86 2.84 -4.13
N PHE A 68 1.82 3.04 -5.43
CA PHE A 68 0.82 3.90 -6.04
C PHE A 68 -0.47 3.13 -6.35
N GLU A 69 -1.56 3.88 -6.45
CA GLU A 69 -2.88 3.28 -6.66
C GLU A 69 -2.92 2.35 -7.86
N HIS A 70 -2.30 2.75 -8.99
CA HIS A 70 -2.36 1.93 -10.20
C HIS A 70 -1.62 0.60 -10.05
N GLU A 71 -0.74 0.49 -9.05
CA GLU A 71 0.01 -0.74 -8.81
C GLU A 71 -0.73 -1.71 -7.91
N ILE A 72 -1.82 -1.26 -7.28
CA ILE A 72 -2.55 -2.06 -6.29
C ILE A 72 -3.73 -2.76 -6.92
N GLU A 73 -3.79 -4.10 -6.77
CA GLU A 73 -4.96 -4.85 -7.19
C GLU A 73 -5.99 -4.91 -6.07
N LYS A 74 -5.53 -5.19 -4.84
CA LYS A 74 -6.43 -5.18 -3.69
C LYS A 74 -5.64 -5.01 -2.39
N ILE A 75 -6.34 -4.58 -1.36
CA ILE A 75 -5.77 -4.40 -0.02
C ILE A 75 -6.60 -5.20 0.96
N GLU A 76 -5.92 -5.98 1.83
CA GLU A 76 -6.58 -6.70 2.91
C GLU A 76 -6.03 -6.18 4.23
N TYR A 77 -6.90 -5.93 5.18
CA TYR A 77 -6.51 -5.44 6.50
C TYR A 77 -6.23 -6.62 7.42
N LYS A 78 -5.10 -6.57 8.14
CA LYS A 78 -4.63 -7.69 8.95
C LYS A 78 -5.04 -7.58 10.42
N ASN A 79 -5.65 -6.50 10.82
CA ASN A 79 -6.05 -6.33 12.21
C ASN A 79 -7.44 -6.82 12.47
#